data_840b61b22b86f79ac0a77d264dbe79d5
#
_entry.id   840b61b22b86f79ac0a77d264dbe79d5
#
_cell.length_a   1.000
_cell.length_b   1.000
_cell.length_c   1.000
_cell.angle_alpha   90.00
_cell.angle_beta   90.00
_cell.angle_gamma   90.00
#
_symmetry.space_group_name_H-M   'P 1'
#
loop_
_entity.id
_entity.type
_entity.pdbx_description
1 polymer ?
#
loop_
_entity_poly.entity_id
_entity_poly.type
_entity_poly.pdbx_seq_one_letter_code
_entity_poly.pdbx_strand_id
1 'polypeptide(L)'
;MFVRNRSLSLVRAVAAAFATAAVGLSSMALGAQRGLALTPPMGWNDWAHYQCDFTANTILANARALVRTGLAARGYDTVTIDDCWMLKDRDSHGNLQPDPRRFPRGMRPVAAAVHALGLRFGIYEDAGAATCGRLAGSGSPSGGGKPYFRADARLFAAWGVDYLKLDGCNVHPDRGAAGSAAYRAAYRAEHIALERAGRPIVLSESAPAYFQDTADWYDVLGWVRGYGQLWREGTDIEVYDPKQPNRSRFGSVLWNYDYNLQLGRFQKPGNWNDADFIIGGDSGMTLAESRSQLALWSMMSAPLILSSDLDRLSPAALAILGNQAVLSVDQDPLGVMAILERRSPSSDVLMKPLQNGDYALAVLNRSSAALHVHLLPGELGFGATCRLDVHDLWNGVQHASLGALDAEIGAHDTNIWKVRPAHGCGTPARIGVITRIVPEVPQMPEDVADYTRCLAAPGRAEPCAGTASETWRITSDGALQSGQECLTQSRGRAALAKCRSTDTQRWRYTLPGNLINRASDLCLTAPTSGELTVQACGHNLASQIWALPNDMVRRRATP
;
A
#
# COMPACT_ATOMS: atom_id res chain seq x y z
N MET A 1 64.54 4.51 -43.84
CA MET A 1 64.19 3.20 -43.30
C MET A 1 63.66 3.43 -41.87
N PHE A 2 62.50 3.06 -41.57
CA PHE A 2 61.65 3.17 -40.39
C PHE A 2 60.43 4.06 -40.62
N VAL A 3 59.45 3.49 -41.33
CA VAL A 3 58.03 3.84 -41.20
C VAL A 3 57.30 2.53 -40.91
N ARG A 4 56.90 2.32 -39.65
CA ARG A 4 55.86 1.38 -39.25
C ARG A 4 55.55 1.54 -37.75
N ASN A 5 54.26 1.55 -37.45
CA ASN A 5 53.63 1.45 -36.14
C ASN A 5 53.02 2.75 -35.53
N ARG A 6 52.18 3.47 -36.27
CA ARG A 6 51.21 4.39 -35.65
C ARG A 6 49.73 4.13 -35.98
N SER A 7 49.42 3.20 -36.86
CA SER A 7 48.02 2.93 -37.28
C SER A 7 47.29 1.83 -36.49
N LEU A 8 47.99 1.00 -35.70
CA LEU A 8 47.36 -0.05 -34.92
C LEU A 8 46.92 0.39 -33.50
N SER A 9 47.50 1.46 -32.98
CA SER A 9 47.12 1.98 -31.66
C SER A 9 45.83 2.81 -31.66
N LEU A 10 45.50 3.49 -32.77
CA LEU A 10 44.26 4.27 -32.87
C LEU A 10 43.01 3.37 -33.00
N VAL A 11 43.10 2.23 -33.72
CA VAL A 11 41.95 1.32 -33.89
C VAL A 11 41.63 0.57 -32.58
N ARG A 12 42.65 0.28 -31.77
CA ARG A 12 42.40 -0.33 -30.44
C ARG A 12 41.84 0.65 -29.41
N ALA A 13 42.20 1.91 -29.48
CA ALA A 13 41.68 2.95 -28.59
C ALA A 13 40.19 3.29 -28.90
N VAL A 14 39.79 3.30 -30.18
CA VAL A 14 38.40 3.54 -30.59
C VAL A 14 37.52 2.33 -30.23
N ALA A 15 37.98 1.08 -30.39
CA ALA A 15 37.22 -0.10 -30.00
C ALA A 15 37.02 -0.22 -28.48
N ALA A 16 38.03 0.17 -27.67
CA ALA A 16 37.91 0.21 -26.22
C ALA A 16 36.96 1.31 -25.73
N ALA A 17 36.93 2.49 -26.41
CA ALA A 17 36.03 3.58 -26.04
C ALA A 17 34.56 3.24 -26.36
N PHE A 18 34.27 2.52 -27.46
CA PHE A 18 32.93 2.05 -27.77
C PHE A 18 32.46 0.91 -26.83
N ALA A 19 33.34 0.00 -26.41
CA ALA A 19 32.99 -1.06 -25.48
C ALA A 19 32.72 -0.52 -24.07
N THR A 20 33.46 0.48 -23.61
CA THR A 20 33.21 1.13 -22.30
C THR A 20 31.95 2.00 -22.30
N ALA A 21 31.64 2.66 -23.41
CA ALA A 21 30.39 3.43 -23.54
C ALA A 21 29.15 2.52 -23.58
N ALA A 22 29.20 1.36 -24.24
CA ALA A 22 28.11 0.41 -24.28
C ALA A 22 27.86 -0.29 -22.91
N VAL A 23 28.93 -0.58 -22.15
CA VAL A 23 28.82 -1.16 -20.80
C VAL A 23 28.34 -0.10 -19.80
N GLY A 24 28.76 1.17 -19.96
CA GLY A 24 28.27 2.28 -19.13
C GLY A 24 26.78 2.58 -19.34
N LEU A 25 26.29 2.53 -20.58
CA LEU A 25 24.87 2.73 -20.89
C LEU A 25 23.99 1.57 -20.40
N SER A 26 24.48 0.32 -20.47
CA SER A 26 23.74 -0.84 -19.93
C SER A 26 23.68 -0.85 -18.40
N SER A 27 24.73 -0.40 -17.71
CA SER A 27 24.72 -0.28 -16.24
C SER A 27 23.91 0.91 -15.74
N MET A 28 23.79 2.00 -16.52
CA MET A 28 22.89 3.11 -16.19
C MET A 28 21.41 2.73 -16.37
N ALA A 29 21.05 1.95 -17.38
CA ALA A 29 19.67 1.48 -17.56
C ALA A 29 19.21 0.51 -16.46
N LEU A 30 20.08 -0.39 -16.01
CA LEU A 30 19.81 -1.29 -14.86
C LEU A 30 19.79 -0.55 -13.51
N GLY A 31 20.51 0.58 -13.39
CA GLY A 31 20.47 1.44 -12.19
C GLY A 31 19.23 2.32 -12.12
N ALA A 32 18.66 2.71 -13.24
CA ALA A 32 17.51 3.61 -13.31
C ALA A 32 16.21 2.96 -12.79
N GLN A 33 16.02 1.65 -12.92
CA GLN A 33 14.85 0.96 -12.37
C GLN A 33 14.98 0.61 -10.88
N ARG A 34 16.18 0.52 -10.35
CA ARG A 34 16.41 0.24 -8.92
C ARG A 34 16.09 1.41 -7.98
N GLY A 35 15.79 2.59 -8.51
CA GLY A 35 15.48 3.81 -7.75
C GLY A 35 14.07 4.35 -7.94
N LEU A 36 13.15 3.58 -8.58
CA LEU A 36 11.78 4.02 -8.79
C LEU A 36 10.95 3.94 -7.51
N ALA A 37 10.09 4.93 -7.29
CA ALA A 37 9.13 4.97 -6.20
C ALA A 37 9.76 4.70 -4.82
N LEU A 38 10.88 5.36 -4.48
CA LEU A 38 11.53 5.21 -3.17
C LEU A 38 10.67 5.70 -2.01
N THR A 39 9.74 6.61 -2.27
CA THR A 39 8.60 6.95 -1.42
C THR A 39 7.31 6.55 -2.14
N PRO A 40 6.16 6.44 -1.43
CA PRO A 40 4.89 6.10 -2.06
C PRO A 40 4.56 7.06 -3.22
N PRO A 41 4.19 6.57 -4.41
CA PRO A 41 3.80 7.43 -5.52
C PRO A 41 2.60 8.33 -5.17
N MET A 42 2.61 9.55 -5.67
CA MET A 42 1.52 10.51 -5.53
C MET A 42 1.06 10.98 -6.90
N GLY A 43 -0.26 11.09 -7.10
CA GLY A 43 -0.78 11.50 -8.40
C GLY A 43 -2.29 11.60 -8.45
N TRP A 44 -2.81 11.45 -9.68
CA TRP A 44 -4.23 11.45 -9.98
C TRP A 44 -4.55 10.37 -11.03
N ASN A 45 -5.73 9.76 -10.89
CA ASN A 45 -6.28 8.77 -11.81
C ASN A 45 -7.77 9.08 -12.01
N ASP A 46 -8.32 8.83 -13.19
CA ASP A 46 -9.70 9.20 -13.54
C ASP A 46 -10.76 8.22 -13.03
N TRP A 47 -10.40 7.00 -12.62
CA TRP A 47 -11.35 5.89 -12.48
C TRP A 47 -12.47 6.11 -11.46
N ALA A 48 -12.13 6.43 -10.20
CA ALA A 48 -13.14 6.43 -9.14
C ALA A 48 -14.19 7.55 -9.28
N HIS A 49 -13.93 8.56 -10.11
CA HIS A 49 -14.91 9.61 -10.40
C HIS A 49 -15.55 9.47 -11.79
N TYR A 50 -14.71 9.27 -12.82
CA TYR A 50 -15.18 9.32 -14.22
C TYR A 50 -15.47 7.95 -14.82
N GLN A 51 -14.86 6.88 -14.29
CA GLN A 51 -14.94 5.53 -14.87
C GLN A 51 -14.61 5.58 -16.38
N CYS A 52 -15.53 5.13 -17.24
CA CYS A 52 -15.34 5.22 -18.70
C CYS A 52 -15.91 6.53 -19.32
N ASP A 53 -16.35 7.51 -18.53
CA ASP A 53 -16.89 8.78 -19.05
C ASP A 53 -15.84 9.89 -19.04
N PHE A 54 -14.83 9.74 -19.87
CA PHE A 54 -13.75 10.72 -20.01
C PHE A 54 -13.24 10.85 -21.44
N THR A 55 -12.49 11.92 -21.69
CA THR A 55 -11.80 12.22 -22.95
C THR A 55 -10.41 12.80 -22.63
N ALA A 56 -9.59 13.00 -23.68
CA ALA A 56 -8.32 13.70 -23.54
C ALA A 56 -8.46 15.07 -22.87
N ASN A 57 -9.60 15.78 -23.10
CA ASN A 57 -9.86 17.07 -22.46
C ASN A 57 -10.08 16.93 -20.95
N THR A 58 -10.81 15.91 -20.51
CA THR A 58 -11.01 15.59 -19.08
C THR A 58 -9.69 15.34 -18.39
N ILE A 59 -8.82 14.50 -18.97
CA ILE A 59 -7.48 14.20 -18.44
C ILE A 59 -6.63 15.47 -18.33
N LEU A 60 -6.57 16.25 -19.41
CA LEU A 60 -5.78 17.49 -19.44
C LEU A 60 -6.35 18.59 -18.55
N ALA A 61 -7.66 18.62 -18.28
CA ALA A 61 -8.28 19.54 -17.31
C ALA A 61 -7.79 19.22 -15.91
N ASN A 62 -7.86 17.95 -15.48
CA ASN A 62 -7.39 17.52 -14.17
C ASN A 62 -5.85 17.66 -14.03
N ALA A 63 -5.06 17.39 -15.09
CA ALA A 63 -3.63 17.68 -15.09
C ALA A 63 -3.32 19.16 -14.83
N ARG A 64 -4.05 20.06 -15.49
CA ARG A 64 -3.94 21.52 -15.25
C ARG A 64 -4.44 21.90 -13.86
N ALA A 65 -5.47 21.23 -13.35
CA ALA A 65 -5.99 21.46 -12.01
C ALA A 65 -4.96 21.10 -10.93
N LEU A 66 -4.21 19.98 -11.04
CA LEU A 66 -3.11 19.66 -10.14
C LEU A 66 -2.10 20.80 -10.01
N VAL A 67 -1.73 21.41 -11.14
CA VAL A 67 -0.79 22.53 -11.14
C VAL A 67 -1.43 23.80 -10.57
N ARG A 68 -2.64 24.15 -11.03
CA ARG A 68 -3.35 25.38 -10.63
C ARG A 68 -3.69 25.40 -9.14
N THR A 69 -4.09 24.27 -8.56
CA THR A 69 -4.43 24.15 -7.13
C THR A 69 -3.21 24.04 -6.23
N GLY A 70 -2.02 23.90 -6.80
CA GLY A 70 -0.77 23.71 -6.07
C GLY A 70 -0.52 22.28 -5.57
N LEU A 71 -1.40 21.32 -5.87
CA LEU A 71 -1.23 19.91 -5.48
C LEU A 71 0.02 19.31 -6.14
N ALA A 72 0.32 19.66 -7.40
CA ALA A 72 1.56 19.22 -8.06
C ALA A 72 2.81 19.63 -7.27
N ALA A 73 2.85 20.87 -6.74
CA ALA A 73 3.95 21.35 -5.90
C ALA A 73 4.03 20.66 -4.53
N ARG A 74 2.99 19.91 -4.14
CA ARG A 74 2.95 19.08 -2.93
C ARG A 74 3.37 17.64 -3.16
N GLY A 75 3.66 17.26 -4.42
CA GLY A 75 4.16 15.93 -4.78
C GLY A 75 3.19 15.08 -5.62
N TYR A 76 1.97 15.54 -5.89
CA TYR A 76 1.03 14.85 -6.78
C TYR A 76 1.47 15.06 -8.23
N ASP A 77 2.44 14.28 -8.68
CA ASP A 77 3.18 14.54 -9.92
C ASP A 77 2.82 13.61 -11.09
N THR A 78 1.98 12.61 -10.87
CA THR A 78 1.62 11.62 -11.90
C THR A 78 0.14 11.74 -12.28
N VAL A 79 -0.17 11.76 -13.59
CA VAL A 79 -1.54 11.74 -14.13
C VAL A 79 -1.73 10.46 -14.91
N THR A 80 -2.58 9.58 -14.42
CA THR A 80 -2.83 8.25 -15.00
C THR A 80 -4.20 8.19 -15.65
N ILE A 81 -4.26 7.67 -16.87
CA ILE A 81 -5.49 7.29 -17.54
C ILE A 81 -5.78 5.82 -17.21
N ASP A 82 -6.98 5.54 -16.71
CA ASP A 82 -7.43 4.17 -16.36
C ASP A 82 -8.04 3.43 -17.57
N ASP A 83 -8.79 2.35 -17.36
CA ASP A 83 -9.40 1.53 -18.42
C ASP A 83 -10.27 2.38 -19.38
N CYS A 84 -10.70 1.79 -20.47
CA CYS A 84 -11.56 2.43 -21.49
C CYS A 84 -10.86 3.46 -22.42
N TRP A 85 -9.55 3.62 -22.37
CA TRP A 85 -8.85 4.52 -23.29
C TRP A 85 -8.64 3.91 -24.68
N MET A 86 -8.60 2.57 -24.80
CA MET A 86 -8.27 1.82 -26.01
C MET A 86 -9.50 1.25 -26.72
N LEU A 87 -9.30 0.81 -27.94
CA LEU A 87 -10.27 0.01 -28.69
C LEU A 87 -10.24 -1.46 -28.28
N LYS A 88 -11.31 -2.19 -28.60
CA LYS A 88 -11.41 -3.63 -28.37
C LYS A 88 -10.40 -4.43 -29.21
N ASP A 89 -10.13 -3.96 -30.42
CA ASP A 89 -9.27 -4.65 -31.37
C ASP A 89 -7.95 -3.91 -31.55
N ARG A 90 -6.86 -4.67 -31.68
CA ARG A 90 -5.55 -4.16 -32.04
C ARG A 90 -5.49 -3.83 -33.53
N ASP A 91 -4.53 -3.01 -33.94
CA ASP A 91 -4.29 -2.72 -35.35
C ASP A 91 -3.73 -3.95 -36.11
N SER A 92 -3.55 -3.84 -37.43
CA SER A 92 -3.01 -4.92 -38.28
C SER A 92 -1.57 -5.32 -37.92
N HIS A 93 -0.86 -4.53 -37.12
CA HIS A 93 0.49 -4.81 -36.65
C HIS A 93 0.49 -5.36 -35.20
N GLY A 94 -0.71 -5.50 -34.58
CA GLY A 94 -0.88 -5.97 -33.23
C GLY A 94 -0.72 -4.89 -32.15
N ASN A 95 -0.66 -3.60 -32.48
CA ASN A 95 -0.55 -2.53 -31.53
C ASN A 95 -1.91 -2.17 -30.91
N LEU A 96 -1.90 -1.74 -29.66
CA LEU A 96 -3.04 -1.10 -29.00
C LEU A 96 -3.40 0.19 -29.73
N GLN A 97 -4.70 0.46 -29.85
CA GLN A 97 -5.23 1.64 -30.51
C GLN A 97 -6.00 2.50 -29.51
N PRO A 98 -5.61 3.77 -29.29
CA PRO A 98 -6.47 4.71 -28.57
C PRO A 98 -7.83 4.88 -29.26
N ASP A 99 -8.93 4.93 -28.49
CA ASP A 99 -10.26 5.23 -29.05
C ASP A 99 -10.26 6.63 -29.69
N PRO A 100 -10.44 6.75 -31.01
CA PRO A 100 -10.34 8.05 -31.72
C PRO A 100 -11.43 9.05 -31.31
N ARG A 101 -12.55 8.58 -30.71
CA ARG A 101 -13.59 9.45 -30.16
C ARG A 101 -13.12 10.16 -28.90
N ARG A 102 -12.31 9.48 -28.07
CA ARG A 102 -11.75 9.99 -26.82
C ARG A 102 -10.40 10.68 -27.04
N PHE A 103 -9.56 10.11 -27.90
CA PHE A 103 -8.19 10.53 -28.19
C PHE A 103 -7.96 10.73 -29.69
N PRO A 104 -8.59 11.73 -30.34
CA PRO A 104 -8.56 11.90 -31.80
C PRO A 104 -7.16 12.14 -32.37
N ARG A 105 -6.21 12.55 -31.54
CA ARG A 105 -4.79 12.76 -31.93
C ARG A 105 -3.85 11.66 -31.42
N GLY A 106 -4.42 10.57 -30.87
CA GLY A 106 -3.66 9.50 -30.23
C GLY A 106 -3.08 9.88 -28.86
N MET A 107 -2.30 8.97 -28.26
CA MET A 107 -1.86 9.07 -26.89
C MET A 107 -0.60 9.95 -26.70
N ARG A 108 0.35 9.92 -27.67
CA ARG A 108 1.58 10.71 -27.58
C ARG A 108 1.37 12.22 -27.34
N PRO A 109 0.42 12.91 -28.02
CA PRO A 109 0.15 14.34 -27.74
C PRO A 109 -0.40 14.58 -26.33
N VAL A 110 -1.16 13.63 -25.75
CA VAL A 110 -1.67 13.75 -24.38
C VAL A 110 -0.51 13.62 -23.40
N ALA A 111 0.34 12.61 -23.54
CA ALA A 111 1.55 12.45 -22.74
C ALA A 111 2.46 13.70 -22.80
N ALA A 112 2.70 14.21 -24.01
CA ALA A 112 3.50 15.43 -24.22
C ALA A 112 2.89 16.65 -23.54
N ALA A 113 1.56 16.78 -23.54
CA ALA A 113 0.87 17.90 -22.87
C ALA A 113 0.93 17.78 -21.33
N VAL A 114 0.86 16.57 -20.79
CA VAL A 114 1.07 16.30 -19.35
C VAL A 114 2.51 16.63 -18.96
N HIS A 115 3.50 16.17 -19.73
CA HIS A 115 4.92 16.48 -19.51
C HIS A 115 5.22 17.98 -19.58
N ALA A 116 4.55 18.70 -20.48
CA ALA A 116 4.72 20.18 -20.58
C ALA A 116 4.24 20.92 -19.33
N LEU A 117 3.41 20.29 -18.48
CA LEU A 117 3.00 20.80 -17.17
C LEU A 117 3.99 20.42 -16.05
N GLY A 118 5.08 19.70 -16.37
CA GLY A 118 6.04 19.19 -15.37
C GLY A 118 5.56 17.93 -14.66
N LEU A 119 4.52 17.25 -15.16
CA LEU A 119 3.93 16.06 -14.58
C LEU A 119 4.38 14.80 -15.33
N ARG A 120 4.26 13.64 -14.69
CA ARG A 120 4.47 12.32 -15.29
C ARG A 120 3.16 11.81 -15.89
N PHE A 121 3.28 11.00 -16.92
CA PHE A 121 2.13 10.42 -17.61
C PHE A 121 2.01 8.92 -17.32
N GLY A 122 0.86 8.49 -16.80
CA GLY A 122 0.53 7.11 -16.53
C GLY A 122 -0.58 6.58 -17.45
N ILE A 123 -0.63 5.26 -17.62
CA ILE A 123 -1.63 4.56 -18.43
C ILE A 123 -2.02 3.23 -17.76
N TYR A 124 -3.22 2.74 -18.09
CA TYR A 124 -3.73 1.43 -17.66
C TYR A 124 -3.57 0.39 -18.77
N GLU A 125 -3.36 -0.87 -18.36
CA GLU A 125 -3.44 -2.05 -19.19
C GLU A 125 -3.84 -3.28 -18.33
N ASP A 126 -4.14 -4.40 -18.96
CA ASP A 126 -4.48 -5.66 -18.28
C ASP A 126 -3.52 -6.79 -18.70
N ALA A 127 -3.09 -7.57 -17.72
CA ALA A 127 -2.21 -8.71 -17.92
C ALA A 127 -2.93 -9.91 -18.59
N GLY A 128 -4.25 -9.88 -18.66
CA GLY A 128 -5.08 -10.85 -19.36
C GLY A 128 -5.24 -10.55 -20.85
N ALA A 129 -6.02 -11.37 -21.53
CA ALA A 129 -6.33 -11.21 -22.96
C ALA A 129 -7.24 -10.01 -23.25
N ALA A 130 -7.96 -9.54 -22.25
CA ALA A 130 -8.85 -8.39 -22.33
C ALA A 130 -8.86 -7.65 -21.00
N THR A 131 -9.12 -6.33 -21.03
CA THR A 131 -9.27 -5.50 -19.84
C THR A 131 -10.56 -5.84 -19.06
N CYS A 132 -10.76 -5.25 -17.89
CA CYS A 132 -12.01 -5.35 -17.14
C CYS A 132 -13.20 -4.85 -17.95
N GLY A 133 -13.03 -3.80 -18.75
CA GLY A 133 -13.98 -3.27 -19.73
C GLY A 133 -14.13 -4.10 -21.01
N ARG A 134 -13.48 -5.26 -21.10
CA ARG A 134 -13.50 -6.15 -22.29
C ARG A 134 -12.87 -5.54 -23.54
N LEU A 135 -11.91 -4.66 -23.36
CA LEU A 135 -11.08 -4.09 -24.42
C LEU A 135 -9.78 -4.90 -24.60
N ALA A 136 -8.90 -4.51 -25.51
CA ALA A 136 -7.69 -5.26 -25.80
C ALA A 136 -6.72 -5.27 -24.60
N GLY A 137 -6.36 -6.45 -24.11
CA GLY A 137 -5.35 -6.64 -23.06
C GLY A 137 -4.01 -7.13 -23.61
N SER A 138 -2.96 -7.13 -22.78
CA SER A 138 -1.58 -7.53 -23.15
C SER A 138 -1.33 -9.04 -23.12
N GLY A 139 -2.24 -9.80 -22.49
CA GLY A 139 -2.13 -11.25 -22.38
C GLY A 139 -2.33 -12.00 -23.71
N SER A 140 -2.22 -13.32 -23.65
CA SER A 140 -2.44 -14.18 -24.81
C SER A 140 -3.89 -14.12 -25.27
N PRO A 141 -4.17 -13.96 -26.58
CA PRO A 141 -5.53 -13.99 -27.10
C PRO A 141 -6.28 -15.28 -26.74
N SER A 142 -7.60 -15.20 -26.54
CA SER A 142 -8.45 -16.32 -26.12
C SER A 142 -8.43 -17.53 -27.09
N GLY A 143 -8.04 -17.32 -28.35
CA GLY A 143 -7.86 -18.37 -29.37
C GLY A 143 -6.46 -18.98 -29.41
N GLY A 144 -5.59 -18.66 -28.48
CA GLY A 144 -4.16 -18.99 -28.52
C GLY A 144 -3.34 -17.93 -29.26
N GLY A 145 -2.05 -17.90 -29.02
CA GLY A 145 -1.13 -16.91 -29.57
C GLY A 145 -0.11 -16.41 -28.57
N LYS A 146 0.77 -15.52 -28.99
CA LYS A 146 1.78 -14.94 -28.11
C LYS A 146 1.19 -13.71 -27.41
N PRO A 147 1.53 -13.47 -26.14
CA PRO A 147 1.15 -12.25 -25.43
C PRO A 147 1.86 -11.04 -26.03
N TYR A 148 1.27 -9.87 -25.83
CA TYR A 148 1.72 -8.60 -26.40
C TYR A 148 2.61 -7.78 -25.45
N PHE A 149 2.87 -8.19 -24.22
CA PHE A 149 3.63 -7.45 -23.20
C PHE A 149 4.84 -6.69 -23.76
N ARG A 150 5.65 -7.36 -24.58
CA ARG A 150 6.86 -6.77 -25.15
C ARG A 150 6.58 -5.70 -26.23
N ALA A 151 5.48 -5.84 -26.98
CA ALA A 151 5.07 -4.85 -27.98
C ALA A 151 4.48 -3.63 -27.28
N ASP A 152 3.62 -3.86 -26.29
CA ASP A 152 2.93 -2.81 -25.53
C ASP A 152 3.90 -2.00 -24.68
N ALA A 153 4.84 -2.63 -23.98
CA ALA A 153 5.89 -1.93 -23.23
C ALA A 153 6.72 -0.98 -24.13
N ARG A 154 7.05 -1.38 -25.37
CA ARG A 154 7.73 -0.50 -26.31
C ARG A 154 6.83 0.64 -26.80
N LEU A 155 5.54 0.35 -27.02
CA LEU A 155 4.56 1.34 -27.42
C LEU A 155 4.38 2.39 -26.33
N PHE A 156 4.26 1.97 -25.06
CA PHE A 156 4.18 2.85 -23.92
C PHE A 156 5.43 3.71 -23.76
N ALA A 157 6.61 3.11 -23.88
CA ALA A 157 7.86 3.88 -23.87
C ALA A 157 7.92 4.90 -25.02
N ALA A 158 7.45 4.54 -26.24
CA ALA A 158 7.40 5.43 -27.39
C ALA A 158 6.37 6.57 -27.23
N TRP A 159 5.31 6.37 -26.45
CA TRP A 159 4.35 7.42 -26.12
C TRP A 159 4.84 8.33 -24.98
N GLY A 160 5.86 7.90 -24.22
CA GLY A 160 6.41 8.66 -23.10
C GLY A 160 5.74 8.32 -21.76
N VAL A 161 5.19 7.11 -21.62
CA VAL A 161 4.60 6.65 -20.34
C VAL A 161 5.67 6.53 -19.27
N ASP A 162 5.35 6.98 -18.05
CA ASP A 162 6.19 6.96 -16.85
C ASP A 162 5.66 6.01 -15.77
N TYR A 163 4.38 5.64 -15.85
CA TYR A 163 3.67 4.81 -14.88
C TYR A 163 2.67 3.90 -15.60
N LEU A 164 2.68 2.61 -15.28
CA LEU A 164 1.75 1.63 -15.80
C LEU A 164 0.95 1.00 -14.66
N LYS A 165 -0.38 1.17 -14.65
CA LYS A 165 -1.30 0.36 -13.86
C LYS A 165 -1.62 -0.89 -14.68
N LEU A 166 -1.17 -2.05 -14.21
CA LEU A 166 -1.40 -3.35 -14.85
C LEU A 166 -2.42 -4.15 -14.05
N ASP A 167 -3.60 -4.28 -14.60
CA ASP A 167 -4.68 -5.04 -14.01
C ASP A 167 -4.62 -6.54 -14.38
N GLY A 168 -5.59 -7.35 -13.95
CA GLY A 168 -5.56 -8.80 -14.14
C GLY A 168 -6.93 -9.45 -14.27
N CYS A 169 -7.95 -8.73 -14.73
CA CYS A 169 -9.34 -9.20 -14.81
C CYS A 169 -9.52 -10.51 -15.58
N ASN A 170 -8.73 -10.74 -16.61
CA ASN A 170 -8.92 -11.87 -17.52
C ASN A 170 -7.63 -12.71 -17.70
N VAL A 171 -6.79 -12.81 -16.66
CA VAL A 171 -5.57 -13.64 -16.71
C VAL A 171 -5.91 -15.12 -16.59
N HIS A 172 -6.67 -15.50 -15.56
CA HIS A 172 -7.06 -16.89 -15.31
C HIS A 172 -8.32 -16.97 -14.44
N PRO A 173 -9.24 -17.90 -14.71
CA PRO A 173 -10.48 -18.02 -13.94
C PRO A 173 -10.29 -18.66 -12.55
N ASP A 174 -9.25 -19.49 -12.36
CA ASP A 174 -8.94 -20.12 -11.08
C ASP A 174 -8.22 -19.15 -10.15
N ARG A 175 -8.59 -19.13 -8.87
CA ARG A 175 -8.03 -18.30 -7.80
C ARG A 175 -7.14 -19.09 -6.82
N GLY A 176 -6.84 -20.35 -7.13
CA GLY A 176 -5.92 -21.21 -6.40
C GLY A 176 -4.51 -21.21 -7.01
N ALA A 177 -3.76 -22.24 -6.71
CA ALA A 177 -2.34 -22.37 -7.10
C ALA A 177 -2.08 -22.27 -8.62
N ALA A 178 -2.98 -22.82 -9.46
CA ALA A 178 -2.86 -22.74 -10.92
C ALA A 178 -3.06 -21.31 -11.42
N GLY A 179 -4.06 -20.59 -10.88
CA GLY A 179 -4.29 -19.18 -11.15
C GLY A 179 -3.11 -18.33 -10.66
N SER A 180 -2.65 -18.51 -9.42
CA SER A 180 -1.48 -17.82 -8.87
C SER A 180 -0.24 -17.98 -9.76
N ALA A 181 0.01 -19.18 -10.29
CA ALA A 181 1.11 -19.42 -11.21
C ALA A 181 0.93 -18.69 -12.55
N ALA A 182 -0.31 -18.64 -13.11
CA ALA A 182 -0.62 -17.93 -14.35
C ALA A 182 -0.45 -16.41 -14.19
N TYR A 183 -0.99 -15.83 -13.10
CA TYR A 183 -0.79 -14.42 -12.76
C TYR A 183 0.69 -14.09 -12.59
N ARG A 184 1.43 -14.89 -11.83
CA ARG A 184 2.87 -14.68 -11.65
C ARG A 184 3.63 -14.70 -12.97
N ALA A 185 3.27 -15.58 -13.90
CA ALA A 185 3.91 -15.64 -15.22
C ALA A 185 3.61 -14.39 -16.05
N ALA A 186 2.37 -13.89 -16.06
CA ALA A 186 1.94 -12.71 -16.80
C ALA A 186 2.63 -11.44 -16.25
N TYR A 187 2.56 -11.17 -14.94
CA TYR A 187 3.17 -9.99 -14.31
C TYR A 187 4.70 -10.00 -14.42
N ARG A 188 5.33 -11.18 -14.30
CA ARG A 188 6.76 -11.32 -14.57
C ARG A 188 7.11 -11.01 -16.02
N ALA A 189 6.26 -11.39 -16.98
CA ALA A 189 6.50 -11.12 -18.39
C ALA A 189 6.43 -9.63 -18.70
N GLU A 190 5.46 -8.90 -18.11
CA GLU A 190 5.37 -7.43 -18.23
C GLU A 190 6.56 -6.75 -17.56
N HIS A 191 6.92 -7.12 -16.33
CA HIS A 191 8.12 -6.60 -15.66
C HIS A 191 9.37 -6.70 -16.57
N ILE A 192 9.63 -7.89 -17.15
CA ILE A 192 10.76 -8.08 -18.07
C ILE A 192 10.62 -7.24 -19.35
N ALA A 193 9.39 -7.04 -19.83
CA ALA A 193 9.14 -6.22 -21.01
C ALA A 193 9.44 -4.74 -20.75
N LEU A 194 9.01 -4.21 -19.60
CA LEU A 194 9.28 -2.84 -19.17
C LEU A 194 10.77 -2.59 -18.92
N GLU A 195 11.50 -3.55 -18.31
CA GLU A 195 12.97 -3.44 -18.15
C GLU A 195 13.70 -3.26 -19.51
N ARG A 196 13.12 -3.78 -20.58
CA ARG A 196 13.69 -3.75 -21.94
C ARG A 196 13.10 -2.69 -22.83
N ALA A 197 12.16 -1.89 -22.34
CA ALA A 197 11.47 -0.87 -23.11
C ALA A 197 12.32 0.39 -23.38
N GLY A 198 13.44 0.55 -22.65
CA GLY A 198 14.38 1.68 -22.83
C GLY A 198 13.94 2.96 -22.14
N ARG A 199 12.87 2.92 -21.32
CA ARG A 199 12.38 4.02 -20.49
C ARG A 199 12.04 3.48 -19.09
N PRO A 200 12.41 4.19 -17.99
CA PRO A 200 11.96 3.85 -16.65
C PRO A 200 10.44 4.05 -16.54
N ILE A 201 9.72 2.98 -16.20
CA ILE A 201 8.26 3.01 -16.01
C ILE A 201 7.97 2.38 -14.66
N VAL A 202 7.28 3.11 -13.77
CA VAL A 202 6.77 2.55 -12.50
C VAL A 202 5.67 1.55 -12.83
N LEU A 203 5.77 0.35 -12.29
CA LEU A 203 4.76 -0.70 -12.45
C LEU A 203 3.90 -0.79 -11.18
N SER A 204 2.61 -0.53 -11.33
CA SER A 204 1.56 -0.78 -10.36
C SER A 204 0.82 -2.04 -10.76
N GLU A 205 0.78 -3.03 -9.89
CA GLU A 205 0.21 -4.34 -10.13
C GLU A 205 -1.13 -4.51 -9.40
N SER A 206 -2.02 -5.37 -9.90
CA SER A 206 -3.29 -5.70 -9.24
C SER A 206 -3.42 -7.18 -8.88
N ALA A 207 -2.37 -7.99 -9.11
CA ALA A 207 -2.46 -9.44 -8.90
C ALA A 207 -3.00 -9.84 -7.52
N PRO A 208 -2.57 -9.27 -6.38
CA PRO A 208 -3.09 -9.68 -5.08
C PRO A 208 -4.60 -9.49 -4.92
N ALA A 209 -5.19 -8.45 -5.50
CA ALA A 209 -6.62 -8.17 -5.39
C ALA A 209 -7.51 -9.33 -5.88
N TYR A 210 -7.03 -10.09 -6.86
CA TYR A 210 -7.76 -11.26 -7.38
C TYR A 210 -7.70 -12.50 -6.48
N PHE A 211 -6.86 -12.49 -5.46
CA PHE A 211 -6.66 -13.59 -4.52
C PHE A 211 -7.09 -13.24 -3.09
N GLN A 212 -7.57 -12.02 -2.84
CA GLN A 212 -8.13 -11.65 -1.54
C GLN A 212 -9.14 -12.72 -1.10
N ASP A 213 -9.17 -13.06 0.18
CA ASP A 213 -10.01 -14.10 0.79
C ASP A 213 -9.68 -15.55 0.38
N THR A 214 -8.55 -15.76 -0.30
CA THR A 214 -8.02 -17.11 -0.59
C THR A 214 -6.74 -17.40 0.17
N ALA A 215 -6.39 -18.68 0.31
CA ALA A 215 -5.11 -19.08 0.91
C ALA A 215 -3.88 -18.59 0.10
N ASP A 216 -4.02 -18.44 -1.21
CA ASP A 216 -2.95 -18.00 -2.09
C ASP A 216 -2.68 -16.49 -2.01
N TRP A 217 -3.54 -15.69 -1.38
CA TRP A 217 -3.37 -14.23 -1.28
C TRP A 217 -2.01 -13.82 -0.71
N TYR A 218 -1.59 -14.46 0.38
CA TYR A 218 -0.31 -14.14 1.03
C TYR A 218 0.91 -14.56 0.20
N ASP A 219 0.77 -15.60 -0.61
CA ASP A 219 1.83 -16.02 -1.54
C ASP A 219 1.94 -15.04 -2.71
N VAL A 220 0.79 -14.56 -3.22
CA VAL A 220 0.74 -13.52 -4.27
C VAL A 220 1.37 -12.24 -3.76
N LEU A 221 1.02 -11.76 -2.56
CA LEU A 221 1.66 -10.63 -1.88
C LEU A 221 3.19 -10.86 -1.70
N GLY A 222 3.59 -12.10 -1.49
CA GLY A 222 5.01 -12.48 -1.36
C GLY A 222 5.79 -12.30 -2.65
N TRP A 223 5.26 -12.75 -3.81
CA TRP A 223 6.01 -12.73 -5.06
C TRP A 223 5.84 -11.42 -5.86
N VAL A 224 4.70 -10.70 -5.74
CA VAL A 224 4.45 -9.44 -6.47
C VAL A 224 5.53 -8.39 -6.18
N ARG A 225 6.06 -8.37 -4.96
CA ARG A 225 7.18 -7.52 -4.52
C ARG A 225 8.45 -7.63 -5.36
N GLY A 226 8.58 -8.67 -6.18
CA GLY A 226 9.74 -8.89 -7.05
C GLY A 226 9.58 -8.29 -8.44
N TYR A 227 8.42 -7.73 -8.76
CA TYR A 227 8.12 -7.26 -10.12
C TYR A 227 7.72 -5.78 -10.14
N GLY A 228 6.72 -5.36 -9.35
CA GLY A 228 6.24 -3.98 -9.33
C GLY A 228 6.77 -3.14 -8.17
N GLN A 229 6.55 -1.83 -8.26
CA GLN A 229 6.85 -0.86 -7.23
C GLN A 229 5.69 -0.67 -6.25
N LEU A 230 4.47 -0.97 -6.67
CA LEU A 230 3.28 -0.94 -5.83
C LEU A 230 2.28 -1.98 -6.33
N TRP A 231 1.32 -2.37 -5.50
CA TRP A 231 0.31 -3.35 -5.85
C TRP A 231 -0.97 -3.15 -5.04
N ARG A 232 -2.11 -3.29 -5.73
CA ARG A 232 -3.42 -3.38 -5.12
C ARG A 232 -3.57 -4.72 -4.39
N GLU A 233 -3.93 -4.68 -3.12
CA GLU A 233 -4.05 -5.88 -2.30
C GLU A 233 -5.44 -6.52 -2.37
N GLY A 234 -6.48 -5.74 -2.59
CA GLY A 234 -7.85 -6.23 -2.47
C GLY A 234 -8.88 -5.36 -3.17
N THR A 235 -10.09 -5.39 -2.64
CA THR A 235 -11.30 -4.77 -3.18
C THR A 235 -11.12 -3.30 -3.56
N ASP A 236 -11.76 -2.87 -4.64
CA ASP A 236 -11.76 -1.49 -5.09
C ASP A 236 -12.49 -0.58 -4.12
N ILE A 237 -11.99 0.66 -4.01
CA ILE A 237 -12.72 1.73 -3.37
C ILE A 237 -14.00 2.03 -4.14
N GLU A 238 -15.06 2.43 -3.45
CA GLU A 238 -16.34 2.68 -4.08
C GLU A 238 -16.25 3.86 -5.06
N VAL A 239 -16.69 3.62 -6.31
CA VAL A 239 -16.70 4.64 -7.36
C VAL A 239 -17.87 5.60 -7.21
N TYR A 240 -17.74 6.80 -7.78
CA TYR A 240 -18.83 7.77 -7.83
C TYR A 240 -19.99 7.26 -8.70
N ASP A 241 -21.22 7.36 -8.16
CA ASP A 241 -22.44 7.09 -8.90
C ASP A 241 -23.23 8.39 -9.10
N PRO A 242 -23.31 8.91 -10.33
CA PRO A 242 -24.06 10.15 -10.62
C PRO A 242 -25.57 10.03 -10.35
N LYS A 243 -26.11 8.80 -10.22
CA LYS A 243 -27.51 8.56 -9.85
C LYS A 243 -27.72 8.63 -8.33
N GLN A 244 -26.66 8.48 -7.54
CA GLN A 244 -26.66 8.52 -6.09
C GLN A 244 -25.51 9.41 -5.56
N PRO A 245 -25.46 10.71 -5.93
CA PRO A 245 -24.30 11.55 -5.68
C PRO A 245 -24.01 11.78 -4.19
N ASN A 246 -24.99 11.58 -3.32
CA ASN A 246 -24.84 11.78 -1.87
C ASN A 246 -24.67 10.45 -1.10
N ARG A 247 -24.57 9.31 -1.78
CA ARG A 247 -24.32 8.03 -1.12
C ARG A 247 -22.95 8.09 -0.46
N SER A 248 -22.89 7.73 0.85
CA SER A 248 -21.61 7.67 1.56
C SER A 248 -20.70 6.62 0.94
N ARG A 249 -19.44 6.97 0.76
CA ARG A 249 -18.39 6.09 0.25
C ARG A 249 -17.35 5.75 1.32
N PHE A 250 -17.54 6.26 2.54
CA PHE A 250 -16.58 6.10 3.64
C PHE A 250 -16.44 4.65 4.11
N GLY A 251 -17.49 3.85 4.00
CA GLY A 251 -17.42 2.41 4.30
C GLY A 251 -16.34 1.69 3.51
N SER A 252 -16.18 1.99 2.21
CA SER A 252 -15.10 1.42 1.39
C SER A 252 -13.71 1.90 1.81
N VAL A 253 -13.58 3.13 2.29
CA VAL A 253 -12.32 3.66 2.85
C VAL A 253 -11.92 2.86 4.09
N LEU A 254 -12.85 2.66 5.02
CA LEU A 254 -12.59 1.88 6.24
C LEU A 254 -12.26 0.42 5.92
N TRP A 255 -12.93 -0.18 4.93
CA TRP A 255 -12.63 -1.55 4.51
C TRP A 255 -11.20 -1.67 3.97
N ASN A 256 -10.81 -0.78 3.05
CA ASN A 256 -9.47 -0.79 2.47
C ASN A 256 -8.39 -0.50 3.52
N TYR A 257 -8.66 0.39 4.47
CA TYR A 257 -7.78 0.62 5.60
C TYR A 257 -7.60 -0.63 6.47
N ASP A 258 -8.68 -1.31 6.83
CA ASP A 258 -8.64 -2.40 7.80
C ASP A 258 -7.85 -3.61 7.34
N TYR A 259 -7.99 -4.04 6.09
CA TYR A 259 -7.19 -5.16 5.62
C TYR A 259 -5.75 -4.75 5.29
N ASN A 260 -5.53 -3.53 4.77
CA ASN A 260 -4.19 -3.04 4.44
C ASN A 260 -3.31 -2.87 5.67
N LEU A 261 -3.86 -2.36 6.77
CA LEU A 261 -3.11 -2.16 8.02
C LEU A 261 -2.45 -3.45 8.53
N GLN A 262 -2.95 -4.61 8.14
CA GLN A 262 -2.41 -5.91 8.51
C GLN A 262 -1.28 -6.41 7.59
N LEU A 263 -0.93 -5.68 6.53
CA LEU A 263 -0.02 -6.11 5.47
C LEU A 263 1.34 -5.39 5.48
N GLY A 264 1.66 -4.60 6.50
CA GLY A 264 2.87 -3.79 6.57
C GLY A 264 4.18 -4.55 6.33
N ARG A 265 4.22 -5.87 6.66
CA ARG A 265 5.37 -6.74 6.42
C ARG A 265 5.72 -6.96 4.95
N PHE A 266 4.80 -6.69 4.04
CA PHE A 266 5.04 -6.88 2.61
C PHE A 266 5.69 -5.65 1.97
N GLN A 267 5.54 -4.45 2.54
CA GLN A 267 6.08 -3.21 1.96
C GLN A 267 7.47 -2.83 2.46
N LYS A 268 8.13 -1.98 1.71
CA LYS A 268 9.41 -1.31 2.02
C LYS A 268 9.63 -0.19 1.01
N PRO A 269 10.59 0.73 1.21
CA PRO A 269 10.95 1.71 0.17
C PRO A 269 11.17 1.07 -1.20
N GLY A 270 10.47 1.61 -2.21
CA GLY A 270 10.44 1.08 -3.58
C GLY A 270 9.47 -0.09 -3.82
N ASN A 271 8.70 -0.51 -2.81
CA ASN A 271 7.68 -1.54 -2.92
C ASN A 271 6.55 -1.23 -1.92
N TRP A 272 5.35 -0.88 -2.40
CA TRP A 272 4.28 -0.33 -1.59
C TRP A 272 2.99 -1.13 -1.72
N ASN A 273 2.35 -1.37 -0.58
CA ASN A 273 0.95 -1.74 -0.54
C ASN A 273 0.11 -0.55 -1.01
N ASP A 274 -0.86 -0.78 -1.89
CA ASP A 274 -1.72 0.24 -2.48
C ASP A 274 -3.17 0.05 -2.00
N ALA A 275 -3.57 0.84 -1.03
CA ALA A 275 -4.91 0.81 -0.44
C ALA A 275 -5.99 1.43 -1.33
N ASP A 276 -5.70 1.63 -2.63
CA ASP A 276 -6.54 2.25 -3.64
C ASP A 276 -6.64 3.79 -3.54
N PHE A 277 -7.44 4.38 -4.40
CA PHE A 277 -7.52 5.81 -4.65
C PHE A 277 -7.97 6.63 -3.44
N ILE A 278 -7.45 7.84 -3.35
CA ILE A 278 -7.98 8.87 -2.47
C ILE A 278 -9.18 9.50 -3.15
N ILE A 279 -10.35 9.34 -2.54
CA ILE A 279 -11.62 9.94 -2.97
C ILE A 279 -12.04 11.11 -2.06
N GLY A 280 -11.15 11.52 -1.16
CA GLY A 280 -11.37 12.64 -0.26
C GLY A 280 -11.72 13.93 -1.00
N GLY A 281 -12.73 14.64 -0.50
CA GLY A 281 -13.28 15.86 -1.11
C GLY A 281 -14.26 15.64 -2.25
N ASP A 282 -14.35 14.42 -2.79
CA ASP A 282 -15.34 14.08 -3.82
C ASP A 282 -16.75 13.85 -3.21
N SER A 283 -17.76 13.77 -4.07
CA SER A 283 -19.13 13.50 -3.67
C SER A 283 -19.23 12.18 -2.86
N GLY A 284 -20.06 12.19 -1.82
CA GLY A 284 -20.21 11.04 -0.90
C GLY A 284 -19.16 10.97 0.19
N MET A 285 -18.27 11.98 0.31
CA MET A 285 -17.27 12.12 1.38
C MET A 285 -17.42 13.47 2.09
N THR A 286 -17.54 13.44 3.40
CA THR A 286 -17.46 14.66 4.23
C THR A 286 -16.00 15.13 4.36
N LEU A 287 -15.78 16.36 4.85
CA LEU A 287 -14.42 16.85 5.12
C LEU A 287 -13.74 16.08 6.25
N ALA A 288 -14.48 15.62 7.25
CA ALA A 288 -13.97 14.77 8.32
C ALA A 288 -13.47 13.41 7.76
N GLU A 289 -14.29 12.74 6.96
CA GLU A 289 -13.95 11.50 6.29
C GLU A 289 -12.78 11.66 5.31
N SER A 290 -12.69 12.80 4.63
CA SER A 290 -11.56 13.14 3.75
C SER A 290 -10.25 13.31 4.54
N ARG A 291 -10.30 13.94 5.74
CA ARG A 291 -9.15 13.98 6.65
C ARG A 291 -8.78 12.59 7.13
N SER A 292 -9.76 11.77 7.48
CA SER A 292 -9.52 10.39 7.89
C SER A 292 -8.83 9.59 6.79
N GLN A 293 -9.32 9.64 5.56
CA GLN A 293 -8.69 8.89 4.47
C GLN A 293 -7.24 9.34 4.27
N LEU A 294 -6.95 10.64 4.17
CA LEU A 294 -5.59 11.11 3.96
C LEU A 294 -4.67 10.75 5.14
N ALA A 295 -5.13 10.90 6.39
CA ALA A 295 -4.35 10.54 7.57
C ALA A 295 -4.05 9.04 7.62
N LEU A 296 -5.04 8.19 7.37
CA LEU A 296 -4.89 6.72 7.41
C LEU A 296 -3.94 6.22 6.31
N TRP A 297 -4.08 6.71 5.05
CA TRP A 297 -3.15 6.39 3.96
C TRP A 297 -1.74 6.85 4.31
N SER A 298 -1.58 8.04 4.88
CA SER A 298 -0.27 8.54 5.33
C SER A 298 0.33 7.70 6.45
N MET A 299 -0.48 7.23 7.39
CA MET A 299 -0.02 6.31 8.44
C MET A 299 0.38 4.94 7.88
N MET A 300 -0.24 4.50 6.79
CA MET A 300 0.12 3.24 6.11
C MET A 300 1.32 3.38 5.17
N SER A 301 1.80 4.58 4.83
CA SER A 301 2.72 4.84 3.70
C SER A 301 2.18 4.23 2.40
N ALA A 302 0.91 4.47 2.11
CA ALA A 302 0.23 3.98 0.91
C ALA A 302 0.36 5.01 -0.22
N PRO A 303 0.37 4.61 -1.50
CA PRO A 303 0.31 5.54 -2.61
C PRO A 303 -0.86 6.53 -2.46
N LEU A 304 -0.60 7.82 -2.69
CA LEU A 304 -1.60 8.88 -2.61
C LEU A 304 -2.07 9.27 -4.02
N ILE A 305 -2.92 8.46 -4.61
CA ILE A 305 -3.47 8.68 -5.95
C ILE A 305 -4.88 9.24 -5.82
N LEU A 306 -5.03 10.53 -6.05
CA LEU A 306 -6.36 11.19 -6.05
C LEU A 306 -7.21 10.65 -7.19
N SER A 307 -8.51 10.49 -6.95
CA SER A 307 -9.45 10.09 -8.01
C SER A 307 -10.81 10.81 -7.87
N SER A 308 -10.75 12.12 -7.95
CA SER A 308 -11.89 13.05 -7.88
C SER A 308 -11.86 14.01 -9.06
N ASP A 309 -12.96 14.73 -9.31
CA ASP A 309 -12.97 15.89 -10.21
C ASP A 309 -12.29 17.08 -9.51
N LEU A 310 -11.01 17.29 -9.82
CA LEU A 310 -10.18 18.30 -9.15
C LEU A 310 -10.67 19.74 -9.40
N ASP A 311 -11.40 19.98 -10.48
CA ASP A 311 -11.97 21.30 -10.79
C ASP A 311 -13.15 21.65 -9.87
N ARG A 312 -13.77 20.64 -9.26
CA ARG A 312 -14.95 20.79 -8.37
C ARG A 312 -14.63 20.73 -6.89
N LEU A 313 -13.39 20.42 -6.52
CA LEU A 313 -13.02 20.36 -5.11
C LEU A 313 -13.16 21.70 -4.42
N SER A 314 -13.74 21.70 -3.23
CA SER A 314 -13.83 22.91 -2.39
C SER A 314 -12.44 23.35 -1.91
N PRO A 315 -12.23 24.64 -1.58
CA PRO A 315 -10.98 25.12 -0.99
C PRO A 315 -10.61 24.36 0.29
N ALA A 316 -11.60 23.93 1.09
CA ALA A 316 -11.37 23.13 2.30
C ALA A 316 -10.86 21.72 1.98
N ALA A 317 -11.43 21.05 0.96
CA ALA A 317 -10.93 19.75 0.50
C ALA A 317 -9.50 19.86 -0.06
N LEU A 318 -9.23 20.89 -0.87
CA LEU A 318 -7.87 21.15 -1.38
C LEU A 318 -6.85 21.42 -0.27
N ALA A 319 -7.27 22.13 0.80
CA ALA A 319 -6.41 22.36 1.96
C ALA A 319 -6.09 21.06 2.72
N ILE A 320 -7.05 20.13 2.81
CA ILE A 320 -6.83 18.79 3.39
C ILE A 320 -5.86 18.02 2.52
N LEU A 321 -6.16 17.83 1.23
CA LEU A 321 -5.37 16.99 0.32
C LEU A 321 -3.94 17.55 0.10
N GLY A 322 -3.76 18.87 0.21
CA GLY A 322 -2.47 19.55 0.10
C GLY A 322 -1.76 19.81 1.44
N ASN A 323 -2.21 19.23 2.56
CA ASN A 323 -1.59 19.45 3.87
C ASN A 323 -0.19 18.85 3.94
N GLN A 324 0.84 19.70 3.80
CA GLN A 324 2.24 19.26 3.73
C GLN A 324 2.72 18.54 5.00
N ALA A 325 2.17 18.88 6.17
CA ALA A 325 2.56 18.24 7.41
C ALA A 325 2.09 16.77 7.45
N VAL A 326 0.86 16.51 7.01
CA VAL A 326 0.32 15.15 6.89
C VAL A 326 1.01 14.37 5.76
N LEU A 327 1.19 14.98 4.58
CA LEU A 327 1.91 14.37 3.46
C LEU A 327 3.34 13.98 3.84
N SER A 328 4.02 14.74 4.73
CA SER A 328 5.36 14.41 5.19
C SER A 328 5.42 13.12 6.02
N VAL A 329 4.31 12.69 6.62
CA VAL A 329 4.20 11.40 7.32
C VAL A 329 4.14 10.25 6.33
N ASP A 330 3.40 10.42 5.23
CA ASP A 330 3.36 9.45 4.14
C ASP A 330 4.72 9.28 3.48
N GLN A 331 5.33 10.39 3.11
CA GLN A 331 6.57 10.47 2.34
C GLN A 331 7.84 10.28 3.19
N ASP A 332 7.70 9.88 4.46
CA ASP A 332 8.85 9.63 5.33
C ASP A 332 9.75 8.52 4.76
N PRO A 333 11.07 8.78 4.55
CA PRO A 333 11.97 7.84 3.88
C PRO A 333 12.16 6.49 4.61
N LEU A 334 11.77 6.38 5.89
CA LEU A 334 11.78 5.10 6.60
C LEU A 334 10.83 4.10 5.95
N GLY A 335 9.73 4.58 5.34
CA GLY A 335 8.80 3.79 4.54
C GLY A 335 8.14 2.63 5.30
N VAL A 336 7.84 2.83 6.58
CA VAL A 336 7.19 1.83 7.41
C VAL A 336 5.72 2.19 7.63
N MET A 337 4.89 1.17 7.73
CA MET A 337 3.48 1.31 8.11
C MET A 337 3.35 1.54 9.62
N ALA A 338 2.31 2.24 10.03
CA ALA A 338 2.00 2.44 11.45
C ALA A 338 1.68 1.12 12.17
N ILE A 339 1.90 1.14 13.47
CA ILE A 339 1.50 0.09 14.41
C ILE A 339 0.09 0.40 14.90
N LEU A 340 -0.78 -0.60 14.95
CA LEU A 340 -2.06 -0.50 15.64
C LEU A 340 -1.84 -0.76 17.14
N GLU A 341 -1.80 0.32 17.92
CA GLU A 341 -1.57 0.27 19.37
C GLU A 341 -2.82 -0.20 20.11
N ARG A 342 -3.99 0.27 19.66
CA ARG A 342 -5.28 -0.06 20.27
C ARG A 342 -6.38 0.00 19.21
N ARG A 343 -7.31 -0.95 19.28
CA ARG A 343 -8.56 -0.96 18.51
C ARG A 343 -9.75 -1.21 19.43
N SER A 344 -10.78 -0.40 19.28
CA SER A 344 -12.09 -0.59 19.89
C SER A 344 -13.18 -0.47 18.83
N PRO A 345 -14.44 -0.78 19.13
CA PRO A 345 -15.54 -0.56 18.18
C PRO A 345 -15.65 0.89 17.69
N SER A 346 -15.24 1.86 18.53
CA SER A 346 -15.37 3.28 18.22
C SER A 346 -14.07 3.95 17.78
N SER A 347 -12.90 3.33 17.96
CA SER A 347 -11.63 4.02 17.67
C SER A 347 -10.46 3.10 17.40
N ASP A 348 -9.51 3.59 16.59
CA ASP A 348 -8.18 3.04 16.45
C ASP A 348 -7.12 4.06 16.88
N VAL A 349 -6.09 3.60 17.58
CA VAL A 349 -4.89 4.37 17.92
C VAL A 349 -3.72 3.78 17.15
N LEU A 350 -3.07 4.61 16.35
CA LEU A 350 -1.97 4.24 15.46
C LEU A 350 -0.70 5.00 15.81
N MET A 351 0.44 4.33 15.82
CA MET A 351 1.74 4.99 15.99
C MET A 351 2.72 4.54 14.89
N LYS A 352 3.38 5.51 14.24
CA LYS A 352 4.33 5.28 13.15
C LYS A 352 5.67 5.93 13.47
N PRO A 353 6.78 5.17 13.52
CA PRO A 353 8.11 5.77 13.66
C PRO A 353 8.49 6.53 12.39
N LEU A 354 9.17 7.66 12.55
CA LEU A 354 9.70 8.50 11.47
C LEU A 354 11.22 8.46 11.45
N GLN A 355 11.81 8.75 10.29
CA GLN A 355 13.26 8.63 10.09
C GLN A 355 14.09 9.49 11.05
N ASN A 356 13.58 10.66 11.43
CA ASN A 356 14.26 11.60 12.33
C ASN A 356 14.19 11.22 13.83
N GLY A 357 13.57 10.08 14.18
CA GLY A 357 13.38 9.63 15.55
C GLY A 357 12.11 10.16 16.24
N ASP A 358 11.33 11.02 15.58
CA ASP A 358 9.98 11.39 15.99
C ASP A 358 8.99 10.25 15.67
N TYR A 359 7.73 10.41 16.06
CA TYR A 359 6.64 9.50 15.74
C TYR A 359 5.44 10.28 15.18
N ALA A 360 4.71 9.69 14.25
CA ALA A 360 3.35 10.12 13.95
C ALA A 360 2.39 9.28 14.81
N LEU A 361 1.45 9.96 15.46
CA LEU A 361 0.37 9.38 16.24
C LEU A 361 -0.95 9.77 15.56
N ALA A 362 -1.83 8.81 15.31
CA ALA A 362 -3.16 9.10 14.79
C ALA A 362 -4.23 8.40 15.61
N VAL A 363 -5.37 9.04 15.77
CA VAL A 363 -6.56 8.45 16.36
C VAL A 363 -7.73 8.63 15.41
N LEU A 364 -8.23 7.52 14.90
CA LEU A 364 -9.46 7.44 14.11
C LEU A 364 -10.66 7.31 15.04
N ASN A 365 -11.65 8.18 14.88
CA ASN A 365 -12.98 7.98 15.43
C ASN A 365 -13.86 7.28 14.38
N ARG A 366 -14.20 6.02 14.62
CA ARG A 366 -15.06 5.20 13.74
C ARG A 366 -16.55 5.49 13.92
N SER A 367 -16.92 6.14 15.05
CA SER A 367 -18.31 6.34 15.42
C SER A 367 -18.91 7.60 14.80
N SER A 368 -20.25 7.64 14.76
CA SER A 368 -21.03 8.79 14.32
C SER A 368 -21.21 9.90 15.37
N ALA A 369 -20.54 9.76 16.53
CA ALA A 369 -20.54 10.77 17.61
C ALA A 369 -19.11 11.27 17.86
N ALA A 370 -18.97 12.44 18.48
CA ALA A 370 -17.67 12.91 18.92
C ALA A 370 -17.06 11.97 19.97
N LEU A 371 -15.75 11.79 19.93
CA LEU A 371 -14.99 10.93 20.82
C LEU A 371 -13.96 11.77 21.59
N HIS A 372 -14.01 11.72 22.91
CA HIS A 372 -12.94 12.23 23.76
C HIS A 372 -11.89 11.13 24.00
N VAL A 373 -10.63 11.45 23.76
CA VAL A 373 -9.50 10.55 24.00
C VAL A 373 -8.55 11.15 25.02
N HIS A 374 -8.04 10.28 25.90
CA HIS A 374 -6.99 10.58 26.87
C HIS A 374 -5.90 9.52 26.71
N LEU A 375 -4.71 9.91 26.25
CA LEU A 375 -3.62 8.98 25.94
C LEU A 375 -2.41 9.28 26.83
N LEU A 376 -2.01 8.29 27.60
CA LEU A 376 -0.79 8.34 28.41
C LEU A 376 0.42 7.83 27.60
N PRO A 377 1.63 8.39 27.80
CA PRO A 377 2.84 7.89 27.14
C PRO A 377 3.09 6.39 27.34
N GLY A 378 2.73 5.86 28.51
CA GLY A 378 2.86 4.42 28.80
C GLY A 378 1.98 3.53 27.94
N GLU A 379 0.81 4.01 27.52
CA GLU A 379 -0.10 3.30 26.61
C GLU A 379 0.44 3.26 25.16
N LEU A 380 1.36 4.17 24.83
CA LEU A 380 2.05 4.26 23.55
C LEU A 380 3.45 3.59 23.59
N GLY A 381 3.70 2.78 24.61
CA GLY A 381 4.95 2.05 24.78
C GLY A 381 6.12 2.85 25.33
N PHE A 382 5.98 4.14 25.62
CA PHE A 382 7.00 4.94 26.28
C PHE A 382 7.04 4.65 27.81
N GLY A 383 8.08 5.12 28.48
CA GLY A 383 8.09 5.07 29.95
C GLY A 383 6.92 5.88 30.55
N ALA A 384 6.34 5.40 31.66
CA ALA A 384 5.17 6.04 32.27
C ALA A 384 5.39 7.52 32.69
N THR A 385 6.64 7.91 32.94
CA THR A 385 7.04 9.29 33.27
C THR A 385 7.53 10.09 32.07
N CYS A 386 7.47 9.50 30.86
CA CYS A 386 7.89 10.19 29.64
C CYS A 386 7.00 11.43 29.40
N ARG A 387 7.61 12.47 28.89
CA ARG A 387 6.92 13.70 28.45
C ARG A 387 7.05 13.78 26.93
N LEU A 388 6.02 14.28 26.28
CA LEU A 388 5.92 14.33 24.84
C LEU A 388 5.76 15.77 24.37
N ASP A 389 6.55 16.18 23.38
CA ASP A 389 6.24 17.37 22.58
C ASP A 389 5.31 16.92 21.45
N VAL A 390 4.19 17.58 21.30
CA VAL A 390 3.11 17.19 20.37
C VAL A 390 2.80 18.34 19.44
N HIS A 391 2.79 18.05 18.15
CA HIS A 391 2.44 18.99 17.08
C HIS A 391 1.23 18.44 16.31
N ASP A 392 0.09 19.12 16.40
CA ASP A 392 -1.11 18.81 15.62
C ASP A 392 -0.88 19.15 14.14
N LEU A 393 -0.99 18.16 13.27
CA LEU A 393 -0.66 18.31 11.83
C LEU A 393 -1.80 18.94 11.03
N TRP A 394 -3.03 19.00 11.58
CA TRP A 394 -4.15 19.65 10.91
C TRP A 394 -4.15 21.17 11.12
N ASN A 395 -3.89 21.62 12.33
CA ASN A 395 -4.01 23.03 12.70
C ASN A 395 -2.68 23.71 13.04
N GLY A 396 -1.57 22.96 13.13
CA GLY A 396 -0.24 23.47 13.42
C GLY A 396 0.02 23.81 14.89
N VAL A 397 -0.93 23.53 15.80
CA VAL A 397 -0.77 23.81 17.23
C VAL A 397 0.28 22.89 17.83
N GLN A 398 1.15 23.47 18.67
CA GLN A 398 2.23 22.75 19.34
C GLN A 398 2.08 22.84 20.86
N HIS A 399 2.30 21.71 21.52
CA HIS A 399 2.33 21.58 22.97
C HIS A 399 3.63 20.92 23.39
N ALA A 400 4.30 21.50 24.38
CA ALA A 400 5.55 20.98 24.89
C ALA A 400 5.35 20.23 26.21
N SER A 401 6.11 19.15 26.40
CA SER A 401 6.24 18.44 27.67
C SER A 401 4.92 17.93 28.24
N LEU A 402 4.03 17.39 27.39
CA LEU A 402 2.78 16.80 27.86
C LEU A 402 3.01 15.47 28.59
N GLY A 403 2.31 15.26 29.71
CA GLY A 403 2.24 13.98 30.41
C GLY A 403 1.07 13.11 30.00
N ALA A 404 0.14 13.68 29.24
CA ALA A 404 -0.98 13.03 28.57
C ALA A 404 -1.39 13.86 27.36
N LEU A 405 -1.98 13.24 26.37
CA LEU A 405 -2.62 13.88 25.22
C LEU A 405 -4.13 13.76 25.35
N ASP A 406 -4.78 14.89 25.52
CA ASP A 406 -6.24 15.02 25.54
C ASP A 406 -6.73 15.63 24.23
N ALA A 407 -7.72 15.00 23.59
CA ALA A 407 -8.30 15.51 22.35
C ALA A 407 -9.76 15.10 22.20
N GLU A 408 -10.55 15.97 21.57
CA GLU A 408 -11.88 15.65 21.05
C GLU A 408 -11.80 15.44 19.54
N ILE A 409 -12.34 14.32 19.06
CA ILE A 409 -12.28 13.92 17.67
C ILE A 409 -13.71 13.81 17.16
N GLY A 410 -14.06 14.57 16.13
CA GLY A 410 -15.38 14.56 15.52
C GLY A 410 -15.77 13.20 14.95
N ALA A 411 -17.06 13.04 14.64
CA ALA A 411 -17.57 11.81 14.02
C ALA A 411 -16.82 11.51 12.71
N HIS A 412 -16.39 10.27 12.52
CA HIS A 412 -15.67 9.77 11.34
C HIS A 412 -14.35 10.51 11.04
N ASP A 413 -13.84 11.32 11.98
CA ASP A 413 -12.63 12.10 11.81
C ASP A 413 -11.39 11.38 12.33
N THR A 414 -10.22 11.84 11.89
CA THR A 414 -8.93 11.37 12.37
C THR A 414 -8.05 12.56 12.73
N ASN A 415 -7.68 12.65 14.00
CA ASN A 415 -6.61 13.54 14.39
C ASN A 415 -5.26 12.86 14.20
N ILE A 416 -4.30 13.63 13.72
CA ILE A 416 -2.93 13.18 13.48
C ILE A 416 -1.93 14.19 14.04
N TRP A 417 -0.98 13.71 14.82
CA TRP A 417 0.05 14.49 15.48
C TRP A 417 1.44 13.96 15.15
N LYS A 418 2.40 14.86 15.13
CA LYS A 418 3.81 14.50 15.25
C LYS A 418 4.19 14.57 16.72
N VAL A 419 4.79 13.49 17.21
CA VAL A 419 5.13 13.31 18.61
C VAL A 419 6.64 13.13 18.75
N ARG A 420 7.26 13.94 19.60
CA ARG A 420 8.68 13.82 19.96
C ARG A 420 8.79 13.46 21.44
N PRO A 421 9.37 12.31 21.79
CA PRO A 421 9.64 11.99 23.18
C PRO A 421 10.75 12.89 23.74
N ALA A 422 10.59 13.35 24.97
CA ALA A 422 11.62 14.13 25.67
C ALA A 422 12.90 13.31 25.86
N HIS A 423 14.01 14.00 26.04
CA HIS A 423 15.29 13.34 26.30
C HIS A 423 15.21 12.40 27.50
N GLY A 424 15.69 11.17 27.34
CA GLY A 424 15.66 10.14 28.39
C GLY A 424 14.44 9.22 28.37
N CYS A 425 13.43 9.46 27.51
CA CYS A 425 12.27 8.55 27.38
C CYS A 425 12.63 7.16 26.78
N GLY A 426 13.76 7.06 26.07
CA GLY A 426 14.13 5.85 25.36
C GLY A 426 13.26 5.55 24.13
N THR A 427 13.54 4.45 23.48
CA THR A 427 12.71 3.93 22.37
C THR A 427 11.46 3.28 22.95
N PRO A 428 10.26 3.54 22.43
CA PRO A 428 9.05 2.91 22.92
C PRO A 428 9.10 1.40 22.76
N ALA A 429 8.51 0.70 23.71
CA ALA A 429 8.34 -0.75 23.60
C ALA A 429 7.44 -1.06 22.40
N ARG A 430 7.68 -2.18 21.73
CA ARG A 430 6.78 -2.70 20.71
C ARG A 430 5.57 -3.29 21.39
N ILE A 431 4.55 -2.50 21.55
CA ILE A 431 3.26 -2.91 22.11
C ILE A 431 2.17 -2.67 21.07
N GLY A 432 1.02 -3.23 21.27
CA GLY A 432 -0.16 -3.04 20.44
C GLY A 432 -1.01 -4.31 20.35
N VAL A 433 -1.98 -4.29 19.48
CA VAL A 433 -2.88 -5.42 19.30
C VAL A 433 -2.34 -6.43 18.28
N ILE A 434 -2.54 -7.71 18.55
CA ILE A 434 -2.32 -8.79 17.57
C ILE A 434 -3.67 -9.10 16.97
N THR A 435 -3.81 -8.91 15.67
CA THR A 435 -5.11 -9.04 14.97
C THR A 435 -5.12 -10.15 13.94
N ARG A 436 -6.32 -10.55 13.58
CA ARG A 436 -6.61 -11.33 12.37
C ARG A 436 -7.92 -10.86 11.76
N ILE A 437 -8.03 -10.92 10.42
CA ILE A 437 -9.31 -10.79 9.73
C ILE A 437 -9.97 -12.16 9.66
N VAL A 438 -11.28 -12.21 9.88
CA VAL A 438 -12.09 -13.43 9.68
C VAL A 438 -12.36 -13.56 8.18
N PRO A 439 -12.02 -14.70 7.54
CA PRO A 439 -12.03 -14.81 6.08
C PRO A 439 -13.42 -14.87 5.43
N GLU A 440 -14.46 -15.07 6.21
CA GLU A 440 -15.84 -15.25 5.72
C GLU A 440 -16.61 -13.92 5.65
N VAL A 441 -15.95 -12.87 5.20
CA VAL A 441 -16.55 -11.53 5.14
C VAL A 441 -17.23 -11.34 3.79
N PRO A 442 -18.54 -11.04 3.75
CA PRO A 442 -19.20 -10.58 2.53
C PRO A 442 -18.52 -9.33 1.99
N GLN A 443 -18.45 -9.18 0.68
CA GLN A 443 -17.88 -7.98 0.06
C GLN A 443 -18.50 -6.71 0.66
N MET A 444 -17.66 -5.82 1.23
CA MET A 444 -18.01 -4.54 1.82
C MET A 444 -19.16 -4.61 2.86
N PRO A 445 -18.92 -5.14 4.05
CA PRO A 445 -19.89 -5.02 5.15
C PRO A 445 -20.00 -3.55 5.61
N GLU A 446 -21.18 -3.16 6.07
CA GLU A 446 -21.43 -1.80 6.59
C GLU A 446 -20.59 -1.47 7.84
N ASP A 447 -20.11 -2.49 8.56
CA ASP A 447 -19.23 -2.34 9.72
C ASP A 447 -18.10 -3.38 9.72
N VAL A 448 -16.90 -2.92 9.35
CA VAL A 448 -15.69 -3.77 9.24
C VAL A 448 -15.12 -4.12 10.60
N ALA A 449 -15.39 -3.33 11.65
CA ALA A 449 -14.90 -3.60 13.00
C ALA A 449 -15.35 -4.98 13.51
N ASP A 450 -16.50 -5.46 13.05
CA ASP A 450 -17.05 -6.76 13.44
C ASP A 450 -16.25 -7.97 12.93
N TYR A 451 -15.39 -7.76 11.92
CA TYR A 451 -14.64 -8.86 11.30
C TYR A 451 -13.17 -8.94 11.76
N THR A 452 -12.65 -7.89 12.40
CA THR A 452 -11.32 -7.94 12.99
C THR A 452 -11.41 -8.59 14.37
N ARG A 453 -10.58 -9.60 14.61
CA ARG A 453 -10.43 -10.24 15.90
C ARG A 453 -9.09 -9.89 16.51
N CYS A 454 -9.09 -9.51 17.79
CA CYS A 454 -7.90 -9.28 18.58
C CYS A 454 -7.54 -10.52 19.39
N LEU A 455 -6.25 -10.79 19.48
CA LEU A 455 -5.74 -11.77 20.44
C LEU A 455 -5.87 -11.17 21.84
N ALA A 456 -6.69 -11.78 22.68
CA ALA A 456 -6.93 -11.34 24.06
C ALA A 456 -6.41 -12.35 25.07
N ALA A 457 -5.91 -11.86 26.20
CA ALA A 457 -5.58 -12.68 27.36
C ALA A 457 -6.89 -13.25 27.98
N PRO A 458 -6.91 -14.51 28.44
CA PRO A 458 -5.79 -15.44 28.65
C PRO A 458 -5.40 -16.30 27.44
N GLY A 459 -5.97 -16.12 26.25
CA GLY A 459 -5.67 -16.88 25.04
C GLY A 459 -6.92 -17.15 24.21
N ARG A 460 -7.58 -16.09 23.71
CA ARG A 460 -8.75 -16.12 22.82
C ARG A 460 -8.58 -15.13 21.68
N ALA A 461 -9.30 -15.36 20.58
CA ALA A 461 -9.48 -14.40 19.52
C ALA A 461 -10.92 -13.88 19.56
N GLU A 462 -11.10 -12.63 19.95
CA GLU A 462 -12.43 -12.01 20.19
C GLU A 462 -12.55 -10.71 19.40
N PRO A 463 -13.77 -10.14 19.23
CA PRO A 463 -13.91 -8.77 18.71
C PRO A 463 -13.06 -7.82 19.51
N CYS A 464 -12.38 -6.89 18.82
CA CYS A 464 -11.49 -5.93 19.49
C CYS A 464 -12.32 -4.98 20.36
N ALA A 465 -12.00 -4.88 21.65
CA ALA A 465 -12.71 -4.07 22.63
C ALA A 465 -11.86 -2.89 23.19
N GLY A 466 -10.59 -2.81 22.81
CA GLY A 466 -9.64 -1.78 23.26
C GLY A 466 -9.18 -1.97 24.69
N THR A 467 -9.26 -3.18 25.22
CA THR A 467 -8.92 -3.50 26.61
C THR A 467 -7.43 -3.80 26.78
N ALA A 468 -6.93 -3.65 28.02
CA ALA A 468 -5.55 -4.00 28.34
C ALA A 468 -5.21 -5.49 28.09
N SER A 469 -6.20 -6.37 28.09
CA SER A 469 -6.03 -7.81 27.79
C SER A 469 -5.67 -8.08 26.32
N GLU A 470 -5.91 -7.12 25.43
CA GLU A 470 -5.60 -7.20 24.00
C GLU A 470 -4.24 -6.58 23.67
N THR A 471 -3.59 -5.93 24.65
CA THR A 471 -2.29 -5.28 24.45
C THR A 471 -1.17 -6.30 24.64
N TRP A 472 -0.34 -6.44 23.61
CA TRP A 472 0.78 -7.36 23.57
C TRP A 472 2.09 -6.63 23.37
N ARG A 473 3.10 -7.09 24.07
CA ARG A 473 4.49 -6.70 23.86
C ARG A 473 5.22 -7.84 23.15
N ILE A 474 5.93 -7.51 22.08
CA ILE A 474 6.74 -8.49 21.34
C ILE A 474 8.20 -8.28 21.71
N THR A 475 8.80 -9.30 22.32
CA THR A 475 10.21 -9.26 22.71
C THR A 475 11.12 -9.60 21.52
N SER A 476 12.38 -9.20 21.61
CA SER A 476 13.37 -9.43 20.55
C SER A 476 13.66 -10.91 20.28
N ASP A 477 13.43 -11.79 21.25
CA ASP A 477 13.61 -13.23 21.14
C ASP A 477 12.32 -13.98 20.73
N GLY A 478 11.21 -13.24 20.50
CA GLY A 478 9.96 -13.76 19.95
C GLY A 478 8.96 -14.21 21.01
N ALA A 479 9.03 -13.72 22.25
CA ALA A 479 7.94 -13.91 23.20
C ALA A 479 6.82 -12.92 22.94
N LEU A 480 5.57 -13.38 23.08
CA LEU A 480 4.36 -12.56 23.08
C LEU A 480 3.91 -12.41 24.52
N GLN A 481 4.03 -11.18 25.06
CA GLN A 481 3.79 -10.88 26.46
C GLN A 481 2.58 -9.98 26.63
N SER A 482 1.65 -10.35 27.50
CA SER A 482 0.56 -9.52 27.99
C SER A 482 0.71 -9.37 29.51
N GLY A 483 0.86 -8.13 30.00
CA GLY A 483 1.18 -7.87 31.40
C GLY A 483 2.49 -8.55 31.86
N GLN A 484 2.41 -9.41 32.86
CA GLN A 484 3.55 -10.17 33.41
C GLN A 484 3.66 -11.61 32.86
N GLU A 485 2.79 -11.98 31.94
CA GLU A 485 2.67 -13.34 31.42
C GLU A 485 2.98 -13.42 29.94
N CYS A 486 3.41 -14.59 29.48
CA CYS A 486 3.78 -14.87 28.10
C CYS A 486 2.87 -15.96 27.52
N LEU A 487 2.49 -15.79 26.23
CA LEU A 487 1.74 -16.81 25.51
C LEU A 487 2.57 -18.09 25.43
N THR A 488 2.06 -19.16 26.04
CA THR A 488 2.78 -20.42 26.28
C THR A 488 2.04 -21.56 25.62
N GLN A 489 2.76 -22.34 24.83
CA GLN A 489 2.25 -23.61 24.31
C GLN A 489 2.38 -24.70 25.37
N SER A 490 1.29 -25.43 25.61
CA SER A 490 1.27 -26.60 26.49
C SER A 490 0.18 -27.57 26.05
N ARG A 491 0.52 -28.84 25.84
CA ARG A 491 -0.43 -29.94 25.54
C ARG A 491 -1.41 -29.61 24.41
N GLY A 492 -0.94 -28.96 23.32
CA GLY A 492 -1.76 -28.62 22.16
C GLY A 492 -2.62 -27.36 22.32
N ARG A 493 -2.50 -26.63 23.44
CA ARG A 493 -3.17 -25.34 23.70
C ARG A 493 -2.15 -24.22 23.79
N ALA A 494 -2.62 -22.99 23.60
CA ALA A 494 -1.84 -21.78 23.83
C ALA A 494 -2.58 -20.89 24.84
N ALA A 495 -1.95 -20.65 25.99
CA ALA A 495 -2.51 -19.85 27.08
C ALA A 495 -1.41 -19.05 27.78
N LEU A 496 -1.79 -18.05 28.58
CA LEU A 496 -0.85 -17.27 29.36
C LEU A 496 -0.26 -18.07 30.52
N ALA A 497 1.02 -17.89 30.74
CA ALA A 497 1.75 -18.37 31.92
C ALA A 497 2.90 -17.42 32.24
N LYS A 498 3.40 -17.46 33.48
CA LYS A 498 4.54 -16.66 33.92
C LYS A 498 5.68 -16.75 32.89
N CYS A 499 6.20 -15.61 32.47
CA CYS A 499 7.27 -15.53 31.49
C CYS A 499 8.53 -16.29 31.95
N ARG A 500 9.04 -17.14 31.05
CA ARG A 500 10.29 -17.92 31.22
C ARG A 500 11.04 -17.93 29.88
N SER A 501 12.36 -18.11 29.93
CA SER A 501 13.17 -18.22 28.71
C SER A 501 13.13 -19.66 28.14
N THR A 502 11.96 -20.14 27.73
CA THR A 502 11.75 -21.49 27.17
C THR A 502 11.18 -21.43 25.76
N ASP A 503 11.51 -22.38 24.92
CA ASP A 503 11.01 -22.44 23.52
C ASP A 503 9.50 -22.60 23.43
N THR A 504 8.83 -23.11 24.48
CA THR A 504 7.37 -23.16 24.57
C THR A 504 6.72 -21.75 24.62
N GLN A 505 7.48 -20.71 24.93
CA GLN A 505 7.05 -19.30 24.97
C GLN A 505 7.65 -18.46 23.84
N ARG A 506 8.33 -19.07 22.87
CA ARG A 506 8.95 -18.38 21.75
C ARG A 506 8.24 -18.74 20.46
N TRP A 507 7.95 -17.71 19.69
CA TRP A 507 7.19 -17.81 18.45
C TRP A 507 8.00 -17.24 17.30
N ARG A 508 8.10 -17.99 16.22
CA ARG A 508 8.68 -17.53 14.96
C ARG A 508 7.57 -17.00 14.07
N TYR A 509 7.72 -15.79 13.60
CA TYR A 509 6.76 -15.16 12.69
C TYR A 509 7.20 -15.32 11.24
N THR A 510 6.28 -15.70 10.36
CA THR A 510 6.54 -15.93 8.93
C THR A 510 6.05 -14.74 8.09
N LEU A 511 6.46 -14.67 6.83
CA LEU A 511 5.99 -13.64 5.91
C LEU A 511 4.47 -13.72 5.66
N PRO A 512 3.84 -14.90 5.46
CA PRO A 512 2.38 -14.99 5.41
C PRO A 512 1.66 -14.55 6.67
N GLY A 513 2.28 -14.65 7.86
CA GLY A 513 1.68 -14.25 9.13
C GLY A 513 1.49 -15.38 10.14
N ASN A 514 2.09 -16.55 9.93
CA ASN A 514 2.01 -17.63 10.91
C ASN A 514 2.87 -17.34 12.13
N LEU A 515 2.35 -17.62 13.31
CA LEU A 515 3.09 -17.69 14.56
C LEU A 515 3.39 -19.17 14.88
N ILE A 516 4.64 -19.57 14.67
CA ILE A 516 5.09 -20.95 14.83
C ILE A 516 5.83 -21.08 16.15
N ASN A 517 5.35 -21.96 17.04
CA ASN A 517 5.98 -22.21 18.32
C ASN A 517 7.32 -22.94 18.14
N ARG A 518 8.38 -22.49 18.82
CA ARG A 518 9.73 -23.04 18.65
C ARG A 518 9.93 -24.42 19.24
N ALA A 519 9.14 -24.81 20.27
CA ALA A 519 9.28 -26.10 20.89
C ALA A 519 8.56 -27.22 20.13
N SER A 520 7.50 -26.91 19.37
CA SER A 520 6.66 -27.92 18.74
C SER A 520 6.59 -27.82 17.21
N ASP A 521 7.09 -26.73 16.60
CA ASP A 521 6.93 -26.38 15.20
C ASP A 521 5.44 -26.30 14.73
N LEU A 522 4.51 -26.13 15.68
CA LEU A 522 3.08 -25.97 15.39
C LEU A 522 2.69 -24.51 15.32
N CYS A 523 1.66 -24.21 14.51
CA CYS A 523 1.11 -22.89 14.31
C CYS A 523 0.07 -22.53 15.37
N LEU A 524 0.13 -21.30 15.89
CA LEU A 524 -0.95 -20.72 16.71
C LEU A 524 -2.22 -20.65 15.88
N THR A 525 -3.26 -21.29 16.36
CA THR A 525 -4.53 -21.47 15.65
C THR A 525 -5.68 -20.94 16.49
N ALA A 526 -6.45 -20.00 15.92
CA ALA A 526 -7.70 -19.54 16.50
C ALA A 526 -8.86 -20.38 15.94
N PRO A 527 -9.54 -21.18 16.75
CA PRO A 527 -10.76 -21.82 16.33
C PRO A 527 -11.88 -20.78 16.12
N THR A 528 -12.98 -21.18 15.50
CA THR A 528 -14.15 -20.32 15.29
C THR A 528 -14.76 -19.86 16.62
N SER A 529 -14.62 -20.67 17.66
CA SER A 529 -15.01 -20.35 19.04
C SER A 529 -14.09 -21.08 20.03
N GLY A 530 -13.81 -20.47 21.18
CA GLY A 530 -13.06 -21.09 22.27
C GLY A 530 -11.62 -20.63 22.41
N GLU A 531 -10.82 -21.46 23.09
CA GLU A 531 -9.43 -21.19 23.43
C GLU A 531 -8.50 -21.45 22.25
N LEU A 532 -7.40 -20.70 22.20
CA LEU A 532 -6.35 -20.90 21.19
C LEU A 532 -5.71 -22.28 21.32
N THR A 533 -5.42 -22.86 20.16
CA THR A 533 -4.70 -24.13 20.05
C THR A 533 -3.41 -23.95 19.28
N VAL A 534 -2.57 -24.97 19.28
CA VAL A 534 -1.48 -25.11 18.32
C VAL A 534 -1.70 -26.36 17.48
N GLN A 535 -1.63 -26.22 16.17
CA GLN A 535 -1.91 -27.27 15.20
C GLN A 535 -0.84 -27.30 14.12
N ALA A 536 -0.79 -28.38 13.32
CA ALA A 536 0.06 -28.41 12.14
C ALA A 536 -0.21 -27.18 11.27
N CYS A 537 0.85 -26.56 10.77
CA CYS A 537 0.72 -25.40 9.89
C CYS A 537 0.11 -25.83 8.56
N GLY A 538 -1.04 -25.28 8.23
CA GLY A 538 -1.65 -25.43 6.92
C GLY A 538 -1.16 -24.35 5.94
N HIS A 539 -1.45 -24.56 4.66
CA HIS A 539 -1.14 -23.56 3.64
C HIS A 539 -1.99 -22.31 3.84
N ASN A 540 -1.40 -21.28 4.45
CA ASN A 540 -2.00 -19.97 4.71
C ASN A 540 -3.43 -20.01 5.26
N LEU A 541 -3.71 -20.96 6.15
CA LEU A 541 -5.04 -21.08 6.77
C LEU A 541 -5.37 -19.80 7.53
N ALA A 542 -6.49 -19.18 7.23
CA ALA A 542 -6.91 -17.93 7.84
C ALA A 542 -6.96 -17.98 9.38
N SER A 543 -7.31 -19.15 9.96
CA SER A 543 -7.26 -19.38 11.41
C SER A 543 -5.84 -19.34 12.01
N GLN A 544 -4.80 -19.35 11.17
CA GLN A 544 -3.38 -19.39 11.56
C GLN A 544 -2.61 -18.13 11.14
N ILE A 545 -3.26 -17.16 10.49
CA ILE A 545 -2.63 -15.91 10.04
C ILE A 545 -2.93 -14.80 11.04
N TRP A 546 -1.88 -14.14 11.48
CA TRP A 546 -1.91 -13.07 12.46
C TRP A 546 -1.15 -11.85 11.95
N ALA A 547 -1.63 -10.66 12.26
CA ALA A 547 -0.89 -9.42 12.10
C ALA A 547 -0.37 -8.98 13.47
N LEU A 548 0.93 -8.78 13.56
CA LEU A 548 1.58 -8.33 14.79
C LEU A 548 1.58 -6.80 14.85
N PRO A 549 1.54 -6.20 16.04
CA PRO A 549 1.84 -4.78 16.19
C PRO A 549 3.28 -4.55 15.75
N ASN A 550 3.49 -3.91 14.67
CA ASN A 550 4.78 -3.82 14.01
C ASN A 550 5.17 -5.11 13.27
N ASP A 551 4.63 -5.28 12.10
CA ASP A 551 4.87 -6.36 11.13
C ASP A 551 6.34 -6.50 10.69
N MET A 552 7.27 -6.16 11.55
CA MET A 552 8.70 -6.32 11.29
C MET A 552 9.08 -7.78 11.40
N VAL A 553 8.88 -8.49 10.29
CA VAL A 553 9.85 -9.56 9.95
C VAL A 553 11.21 -8.88 10.00
N ARG A 554 12.05 -9.25 10.98
CA ARG A 554 13.36 -8.66 11.17
C ARG A 554 14.03 -8.50 9.82
N ARG A 555 14.24 -7.27 9.38
CA ARG A 555 15.32 -7.00 8.43
C ARG A 555 16.59 -7.43 9.17
N ARG A 556 17.19 -8.55 8.78
CA ARG A 556 18.62 -8.73 9.03
C ARG A 556 19.24 -7.50 8.41
N ALA A 557 19.85 -6.67 9.24
CA ALA A 557 20.82 -5.72 8.76
C ALA A 557 21.81 -6.58 7.95
N THR A 558 21.74 -6.48 6.64
CA THR A 558 22.86 -6.88 5.78
C THR A 558 23.97 -5.89 6.09
N PRO A 559 25.18 -6.38 6.37
CA PRO A 559 26.32 -5.55 6.71
C PRO A 559 26.64 -4.54 5.62
#